data_ad0797d37e19384e05f74c342621de49
#
_entry.id   ad0797d37e19384e05f74c342621de49
#
_cell.length_a   1.000
_cell.length_b   1.000
_cell.length_c   1.000
_cell.angle_alpha   90.00
_cell.angle_beta   90.00
_cell.angle_gamma   90.00
#
_symmetry.space_group_name_H-M   'P 1'
#
loop_
_entity.id
_entity.type
_entity.pdbx_description
1 polymer ?
#
loop_
_entity_poly.entity_id
_entity_poly.type
_entity_poly.pdbx_seq_one_letter_code
_entity_poly.pdbx_strand_id
1 'polypeptide(L)'
;MAGQRQPIELLVAKGKKHLTKAEIEERQRTEVKAPADKVTAPRYLTASQKKTFKAIVKNLRAIDLISNLDVDALARLVIAQEKYIAVTEEMAKQPIMLTVKVPTGMKDEDGEPIMIEKEVVNAEVERLALLQDRYFKQCRQGAADFGLTVSSRCRLVVPKADKEVTKENKFAKFA
;
A
#
# COMPACT_ATOMS: atom_id res chain seq x y z
N MET A 1 -8.48 13.38 24.42
CA MET A 1 -8.30 13.64 22.97
C MET A 1 -9.52 13.10 22.22
N ALA A 2 -10.18 13.93 21.41
CA ALA A 2 -11.28 13.47 20.57
C ALA A 2 -10.72 12.55 19.48
N GLY A 3 -11.25 11.32 19.37
CA GLY A 3 -10.86 10.38 18.33
C GLY A 3 -11.18 10.92 16.92
N GLN A 4 -10.45 10.44 15.90
CA GLN A 4 -10.70 10.82 14.51
C GLN A 4 -12.16 10.60 14.12
N ARG A 5 -12.74 11.54 13.38
CA ARG A 5 -14.09 11.40 12.81
C ARG A 5 -14.12 10.18 11.89
N GLN A 6 -15.06 9.27 12.13
CA GLN A 6 -15.28 8.10 11.29
C GLN A 6 -16.48 8.36 10.38
N PRO A 7 -16.50 7.76 9.16
CA PRO A 7 -17.65 7.81 8.27
C PRO A 7 -18.93 7.39 8.99
N ILE A 8 -20.05 8.04 8.68
CA ILE A 8 -21.31 7.82 9.39
C ILE A 8 -21.81 6.38 9.23
N GLU A 9 -21.65 5.82 8.05
CA GLU A 9 -22.02 4.45 7.73
C GLU A 9 -21.26 3.44 8.61
N LEU A 10 -19.97 3.70 8.88
CA LEU A 10 -19.16 2.90 9.78
C LEU A 10 -19.64 2.99 11.25
N LEU A 11 -20.08 4.17 11.67
CA LEU A 11 -20.60 4.36 13.03
C LEU A 11 -21.94 3.65 13.24
N VAL A 12 -22.82 3.70 12.24
CA VAL A 12 -24.10 3.00 12.24
C VAL A 12 -23.90 1.49 12.24
N ALA A 13 -22.98 0.97 11.39
CA ALA A 13 -22.66 -0.46 11.32
C ALA A 13 -22.06 -1.01 12.62
N LYS A 14 -21.28 -0.19 13.34
CA LYS A 14 -20.71 -0.58 14.64
C LYS A 14 -21.70 -0.66 15.79
N GLY A 15 -22.87 0.00 15.67
CA GLY A 15 -23.94 -0.02 16.69
C GLY A 15 -23.57 0.50 18.08
N LYS A 16 -22.34 1.02 18.26
CA LYS A 16 -21.82 1.45 19.59
C LYS A 16 -22.25 2.86 20.01
N LYS A 17 -22.87 3.65 19.11
CA LYS A 17 -23.38 4.98 19.42
C LYS A 17 -24.86 5.03 19.04
N HIS A 18 -25.71 5.40 20.00
CA HIS A 18 -27.09 5.74 19.73
C HIS A 18 -27.13 7.10 19.03
N LEU A 19 -27.15 7.07 17.69
CA LEU A 19 -27.34 8.26 16.88
C LEU A 19 -28.82 8.35 16.52
N THR A 20 -29.40 9.55 16.62
CA THR A 20 -30.75 9.83 16.15
C THR A 20 -30.77 9.83 14.62
N LYS A 21 -31.94 9.59 14.01
CA LYS A 21 -32.09 9.64 12.55
C LYS A 21 -31.66 11.00 11.99
N ALA A 22 -32.01 12.09 12.67
CA ALA A 22 -31.63 13.46 12.28
C ALA A 22 -30.10 13.66 12.28
N GLU A 23 -29.38 13.15 13.30
CA GLU A 23 -27.91 13.20 13.34
C GLU A 23 -27.25 12.37 12.24
N ILE A 24 -27.84 11.23 11.87
CA ILE A 24 -27.37 10.39 10.77
C ILE A 24 -27.53 11.15 9.45
N GLU A 25 -28.71 11.71 9.18
CA GLU A 25 -29.01 12.47 7.96
C GLU A 25 -28.14 13.72 7.82
N GLU A 26 -27.98 14.48 8.92
CA GLU A 26 -27.11 15.66 8.93
C GLU A 26 -25.64 15.28 8.64
N ARG A 27 -25.13 14.20 9.23
CA ARG A 27 -23.76 13.74 8.97
C ARG A 27 -23.60 13.22 7.56
N GLN A 28 -24.56 12.46 7.01
CA GLN A 28 -24.52 12.01 5.62
C GLN A 28 -24.51 13.20 4.63
N ARG A 29 -25.27 14.26 4.94
CA ARG A 29 -25.30 15.48 4.12
C ARG A 29 -24.00 16.28 4.19
N THR A 30 -23.32 16.27 5.33
CA THR A 30 -22.08 17.04 5.58
C THR A 30 -20.82 16.22 5.29
N GLU A 31 -20.93 14.93 4.99
CA GLU A 31 -19.79 14.09 4.62
C GLU A 31 -19.28 14.44 3.22
N VAL A 32 -18.00 14.84 3.15
CA VAL A 32 -17.39 15.24 1.88
C VAL A 32 -17.14 13.97 1.04
N LYS A 33 -17.94 13.77 0.00
CA LYS A 33 -17.68 12.74 -1.01
C LYS A 33 -16.87 13.36 -2.14
N ALA A 34 -15.64 12.89 -2.31
CA ALA A 34 -14.80 13.31 -3.41
C ALA A 34 -15.29 12.67 -4.73
N PRO A 35 -15.33 13.42 -5.85
CA PRO A 35 -15.73 12.88 -7.15
C PRO A 35 -14.74 11.80 -7.62
N ALA A 36 -15.22 10.80 -8.37
CA ALA A 36 -14.43 9.68 -8.88
C ALA A 36 -14.46 9.56 -10.42
N ASP A 37 -14.91 10.60 -11.12
CA ASP A 37 -15.12 10.64 -12.58
C ASP A 37 -13.82 10.73 -13.39
N LYS A 38 -12.77 11.37 -12.84
CA LYS A 38 -11.52 11.69 -13.54
C LYS A 38 -10.29 10.95 -13.00
N VAL A 39 -10.45 9.71 -12.54
CA VAL A 39 -9.32 8.89 -12.09
C VAL A 39 -8.56 8.35 -13.30
N THR A 40 -7.57 9.11 -13.77
CA THR A 40 -6.74 8.78 -14.94
C THR A 40 -5.26 8.76 -14.57
N ALA A 41 -4.49 7.90 -15.24
CA ALA A 41 -3.06 7.79 -14.97
C ALA A 41 -2.32 9.09 -15.36
N PRO A 42 -1.52 9.68 -14.46
CA PRO A 42 -0.75 10.88 -14.71
C PRO A 42 0.20 10.74 -15.92
N ARG A 43 0.50 11.87 -16.58
CA ARG A 43 1.34 11.90 -17.80
C ARG A 43 2.77 11.45 -17.55
N TYR A 44 3.32 11.73 -16.36
CA TYR A 44 4.69 11.41 -15.97
C TYR A 44 4.96 9.90 -15.73
N LEU A 45 3.92 9.08 -15.66
CA LEU A 45 4.08 7.64 -15.56
C LEU A 45 4.52 7.01 -16.88
N THR A 46 5.42 6.03 -16.82
CA THR A 46 5.82 5.19 -17.96
C THR A 46 4.65 4.33 -18.44
N ALA A 47 4.79 3.70 -19.61
CA ALA A 47 3.76 2.83 -20.15
C ALA A 47 3.46 1.64 -19.24
N SER A 48 4.51 1.03 -18.64
CA SER A 48 4.39 -0.05 -17.65
C SER A 48 3.66 0.41 -16.41
N GLN A 49 4.08 1.53 -15.83
CA GLN A 49 3.45 2.13 -14.65
C GLN A 49 1.96 2.47 -14.90
N LYS A 50 1.63 3.01 -16.08
CA LYS A 50 0.24 3.28 -16.46
C LYS A 50 -0.61 2.00 -16.52
N LYS A 51 -0.03 0.88 -16.99
CA LYS A 51 -0.72 -0.42 -17.00
C LYS A 51 -1.02 -0.89 -15.57
N THR A 52 -0.02 -0.85 -14.69
CA THR A 52 -0.19 -1.21 -13.27
C THR A 52 -1.19 -0.29 -12.57
N PHE A 53 -1.07 1.03 -12.79
CA PHE A 53 -2.00 2.02 -12.24
C PHE A 53 -3.45 1.69 -12.63
N LYS A 54 -3.72 1.47 -13.93
CA LYS A 54 -5.07 1.13 -14.42
C LYS A 54 -5.61 -0.16 -13.82
N ALA A 55 -4.76 -1.18 -13.63
CA ALA A 55 -5.16 -2.45 -13.00
C ALA A 55 -5.60 -2.26 -11.55
N ILE A 56 -4.85 -1.46 -10.77
CA ILE A 56 -5.21 -1.14 -9.38
C ILE A 56 -6.50 -0.30 -9.34
N VAL A 57 -6.61 0.75 -10.17
CA VAL A 57 -7.81 1.59 -10.27
C VAL A 57 -9.05 0.77 -10.56
N LYS A 58 -8.96 -0.21 -11.48
CA LYS A 58 -10.08 -1.11 -11.80
C LYS A 58 -10.59 -1.83 -10.55
N ASN A 59 -9.70 -2.35 -9.74
CA ASN A 59 -10.05 -3.07 -8.50
C ASN A 59 -10.60 -2.13 -7.43
N LEU A 60 -10.00 -0.95 -7.26
CA LEU A 60 -10.46 0.04 -6.28
C LEU A 60 -11.82 0.65 -6.64
N ARG A 61 -12.10 0.86 -7.95
CA ARG A 61 -13.44 1.28 -8.42
C ARG A 61 -14.51 0.23 -8.16
N ALA A 62 -14.18 -1.04 -8.26
CA ALA A 62 -15.16 -2.13 -8.00
C ALA A 62 -15.65 -2.17 -6.54
N ILE A 63 -14.95 -1.48 -5.64
CA ILE A 63 -15.27 -1.39 -4.21
C ILE A 63 -15.45 0.06 -3.75
N ASP A 64 -15.62 1.00 -4.68
CA ASP A 64 -15.83 2.44 -4.43
C ASP A 64 -14.80 3.10 -3.49
N LEU A 65 -13.54 2.64 -3.56
CA LEU A 65 -12.46 3.12 -2.68
C LEU A 65 -11.48 4.10 -3.34
N ILE A 66 -11.78 4.67 -4.50
CA ILE A 66 -10.89 5.61 -5.16
C ILE A 66 -11.63 6.84 -5.65
N SER A 67 -11.00 7.98 -5.49
CA SER A 67 -11.48 9.29 -5.93
C SER A 67 -10.46 10.02 -6.81
N ASN A 68 -10.86 11.16 -7.37
CA ASN A 68 -9.95 12.02 -8.14
C ASN A 68 -8.78 12.57 -7.32
N LEU A 69 -8.94 12.67 -5.99
CA LEU A 69 -7.92 13.17 -5.07
C LEU A 69 -6.79 12.15 -4.83
N ASP A 70 -7.05 10.89 -5.12
CA ASP A 70 -6.13 9.77 -4.83
C ASP A 70 -5.15 9.49 -5.97
N VAL A 71 -5.32 10.14 -7.13
CA VAL A 71 -4.59 9.86 -8.36
C VAL A 71 -3.08 9.95 -8.16
N ASP A 72 -2.57 11.04 -7.58
CA ASP A 72 -1.13 11.22 -7.39
C ASP A 72 -0.57 10.35 -6.27
N ALA A 73 -1.36 10.05 -5.24
CA ALA A 73 -0.95 9.14 -4.18
C ALA A 73 -0.79 7.71 -4.73
N LEU A 74 -1.74 7.25 -5.54
CA LEU A 74 -1.66 5.95 -6.21
C LEU A 74 -0.50 5.89 -7.21
N ALA A 75 -0.25 6.98 -7.95
CA ALA A 75 0.88 7.05 -8.86
C ALA A 75 2.23 6.90 -8.14
N ARG A 76 2.40 7.55 -6.97
CA ARG A 76 3.60 7.37 -6.12
C ARG A 76 3.74 5.92 -5.64
N LEU A 77 2.66 5.26 -5.25
CA LEU A 77 2.69 3.84 -4.88
C LEU A 77 3.18 2.97 -6.03
N VAL A 78 2.67 3.18 -7.24
CA VAL A 78 3.08 2.42 -8.45
C VAL A 78 4.56 2.62 -8.74
N ILE A 79 5.07 3.85 -8.62
CA ILE A 79 6.50 4.16 -8.83
C ILE A 79 7.36 3.46 -7.75
N ALA A 80 6.94 3.53 -6.48
CA ALA A 80 7.65 2.87 -5.39
C ALA A 80 7.72 1.34 -5.59
N GLN A 81 6.63 0.72 -6.05
CA GLN A 81 6.56 -0.70 -6.34
C GLN A 81 7.50 -1.11 -7.48
N GLU A 82 7.56 -0.33 -8.57
CA GLU A 82 8.51 -0.59 -9.67
C GLU A 82 9.95 -0.48 -9.18
N LYS A 83 10.27 0.54 -8.37
CA LYS A 83 11.61 0.70 -7.79
C LYS A 83 11.98 -0.43 -6.83
N TYR A 84 11.03 -0.89 -6.01
CA TYR A 84 11.22 -2.05 -5.15
C TYR A 84 11.60 -3.29 -5.96
N ILE A 85 10.88 -3.56 -7.05
CA ILE A 85 11.14 -4.72 -7.93
C ILE A 85 12.53 -4.58 -8.56
N ALA A 86 12.84 -3.43 -9.14
CA ALA A 86 14.13 -3.20 -9.81
C ALA A 86 15.33 -3.38 -8.86
N VAL A 87 15.25 -2.86 -7.62
CA VAL A 87 16.30 -3.05 -6.61
C VAL A 87 16.40 -4.52 -6.18
N THR A 88 15.27 -5.21 -6.04
CA THR A 88 15.23 -6.63 -5.68
C THR A 88 15.88 -7.49 -6.77
N GLU A 89 15.60 -7.21 -8.04
CA GLU A 89 16.20 -7.90 -9.18
C GLU A 89 17.71 -7.64 -9.28
N GLU A 90 18.15 -6.41 -9.02
CA GLU A 90 19.57 -6.07 -9.02
C GLU A 90 20.33 -6.74 -7.87
N MET A 91 19.74 -6.74 -6.67
CA MET A 91 20.32 -7.42 -5.51
C MET A 91 20.47 -8.92 -5.72
N ALA A 92 19.50 -9.55 -6.41
CA ALA A 92 19.57 -11.00 -6.72
C ALA A 92 20.71 -11.40 -7.65
N LYS A 93 21.30 -10.45 -8.39
CA LYS A 93 22.46 -10.69 -9.28
C LYS A 93 23.80 -10.65 -8.54
N GLN A 94 23.82 -10.12 -7.34
CA GLN A 94 25.03 -9.89 -6.57
C GLN A 94 25.28 -11.01 -5.56
N PRO A 95 26.54 -11.48 -5.42
CA PRO A 95 26.88 -12.39 -4.33
C PRO A 95 26.86 -11.63 -2.99
N ILE A 96 26.33 -12.26 -1.95
CA ILE A 96 26.23 -11.67 -0.60
C ILE A 96 27.62 -11.48 0.01
N MET A 97 28.53 -12.45 -0.23
CA MET A 97 29.90 -12.40 0.27
C MET A 97 30.86 -12.26 -0.91
N LEU A 98 31.93 -11.52 -0.69
CA LEU A 98 33.05 -11.35 -1.63
C LEU A 98 34.33 -11.83 -0.99
N THR A 99 35.14 -12.59 -1.74
CA THR A 99 36.52 -12.91 -1.35
C THR A 99 37.43 -11.78 -1.81
N VAL A 100 38.07 -11.11 -0.88
CA VAL A 100 39.02 -10.01 -1.14
C VAL A 100 40.40 -10.39 -0.63
N LYS A 101 41.45 -9.95 -1.34
CA LYS A 101 42.81 -10.09 -0.88
C LYS A 101 43.15 -8.90 -0.01
N VAL A 102 43.56 -9.15 1.23
CA VAL A 102 43.98 -8.12 2.19
C VAL A 102 45.38 -8.36 2.65
N PRO A 103 46.21 -7.31 2.82
CA PRO A 103 47.57 -7.47 3.31
C PRO A 103 47.58 -7.88 4.79
N THR A 104 48.44 -8.82 5.16
CA THR A 104 48.61 -9.28 6.55
C THR A 104 49.39 -8.31 7.43
N GLY A 105 50.01 -7.28 6.85
CA GLY A 105 50.97 -6.42 7.53
C GLY A 105 52.38 -6.99 7.58
N MET A 106 52.57 -8.25 7.15
CA MET A 106 53.91 -8.89 7.00
C MET A 106 54.37 -8.74 5.55
N LYS A 107 55.70 -8.74 5.38
CA LYS A 107 56.37 -8.73 4.07
C LYS A 107 57.08 -10.05 3.86
N ASP A 108 57.16 -10.47 2.60
CA ASP A 108 57.95 -11.61 2.18
C ASP A 108 59.47 -11.25 2.09
N GLU A 109 60.30 -12.22 1.64
CA GLU A 109 61.76 -12.03 1.51
C GLU A 109 62.12 -10.96 0.48
N ASP A 110 61.24 -10.69 -0.50
CA ASP A 110 61.38 -9.66 -1.54
C ASP A 110 60.87 -8.29 -1.11
N GLY A 111 60.28 -8.17 0.10
CA GLY A 111 59.74 -6.93 0.66
C GLY A 111 58.31 -6.62 0.25
N GLU A 112 57.64 -7.51 -0.49
CA GLU A 112 56.23 -7.37 -0.91
C GLU A 112 55.28 -7.78 0.21
N PRO A 113 54.06 -7.16 0.30
CA PRO A 113 53.09 -7.49 1.33
C PRO A 113 52.50 -8.89 1.10
N ILE A 114 52.55 -9.74 2.14
CA ILE A 114 51.86 -11.05 2.11
C ILE A 114 50.37 -10.82 2.15
N MET A 115 49.65 -11.30 1.13
CA MET A 115 48.18 -11.18 0.98
C MET A 115 47.50 -12.45 1.46
N ILE A 116 46.42 -12.28 2.20
CA ILE A 116 45.49 -13.37 2.54
C ILE A 116 44.12 -13.14 1.93
N GLU A 117 43.42 -14.21 1.62
CA GLU A 117 42.04 -14.13 1.20
C GLU A 117 41.12 -14.04 2.43
N LYS A 118 40.23 -13.08 2.39
CA LYS A 118 39.22 -12.86 3.43
C LYS A 118 37.84 -12.69 2.80
N GLU A 119 36.86 -13.39 3.37
CA GLU A 119 35.45 -13.16 3.02
C GLU A 119 34.94 -11.90 3.72
N VAL A 120 34.31 -11.03 2.95
CA VAL A 120 33.67 -9.80 3.43
C VAL A 120 32.27 -9.70 2.86
N VAL A 121 31.39 -9.02 3.58
CA VAL A 121 30.04 -8.72 3.07
C VAL A 121 30.16 -7.77 1.88
N ASN A 122 29.40 -8.04 0.84
CA ASN A 122 29.35 -7.18 -0.34
C ASN A 122 28.66 -5.85 0.00
N ALA A 123 29.42 -4.78 0.04
CA ALA A 123 28.92 -3.44 0.37
C ALA A 123 27.81 -2.96 -0.62
N GLU A 124 27.84 -3.44 -1.87
CA GLU A 124 26.79 -3.11 -2.84
C GLU A 124 25.46 -3.80 -2.46
N VAL A 125 25.49 -5.05 -1.98
CA VAL A 125 24.30 -5.75 -1.47
C VAL A 125 23.75 -5.02 -0.25
N GLU A 126 24.59 -4.58 0.68
CA GLU A 126 24.15 -3.79 1.84
C GLU A 126 23.46 -2.49 1.39
N ARG A 127 24.04 -1.77 0.43
CA ARG A 127 23.47 -0.54 -0.13
C ARG A 127 22.12 -0.79 -0.80
N LEU A 128 22.02 -1.85 -1.61
CA LEU A 128 20.77 -2.25 -2.27
C LEU A 128 19.70 -2.68 -1.25
N ALA A 129 20.10 -3.40 -0.19
CA ALA A 129 19.16 -3.80 0.87
C ALA A 129 18.55 -2.59 1.60
N LEU A 130 19.35 -1.53 1.86
CA LEU A 130 18.84 -0.29 2.44
C LEU A 130 17.84 0.42 1.50
N LEU A 131 18.09 0.43 0.19
CA LEU A 131 17.16 0.99 -0.78
C LEU A 131 15.87 0.15 -0.86
N GLN A 132 16.01 -1.19 -0.87
CA GLN A 132 14.87 -2.10 -0.88
C GLN A 132 13.98 -1.87 0.34
N ASP A 133 14.55 -1.77 1.55
CA ASP A 133 13.78 -1.49 2.78
C ASP A 133 13.03 -0.15 2.71
N ARG A 134 13.64 0.89 2.15
CA ARG A 134 12.97 2.19 1.94
C ARG A 134 11.76 2.07 1.01
N TYR A 135 11.92 1.40 -0.13
CA TYR A 135 10.81 1.21 -1.08
C TYR A 135 9.76 0.24 -0.53
N PHE A 136 10.17 -0.79 0.21
CA PHE A 136 9.24 -1.69 0.92
C PHE A 136 8.33 -0.91 1.88
N LYS A 137 8.90 -0.01 2.69
CA LYS A 137 8.14 0.83 3.62
C LYS A 137 7.15 1.74 2.90
N GLN A 138 7.58 2.36 1.78
CA GLN A 138 6.70 3.18 0.94
C GLN A 138 5.56 2.36 0.33
N CYS A 139 5.86 1.18 -0.22
CA CYS A 139 4.86 0.27 -0.78
C CYS A 139 3.87 -0.19 0.29
N ARG A 140 4.36 -0.57 1.48
CA ARG A 140 3.52 -1.01 2.60
C ARG A 140 2.59 0.10 3.07
N GLN A 141 3.11 1.33 3.22
CA GLN A 141 2.30 2.49 3.62
C GLN A 141 1.21 2.77 2.57
N GLY A 142 1.58 2.94 1.30
CA GLY A 142 0.61 3.20 0.25
C GLY A 142 -0.41 2.07 0.07
N ALA A 143 0.01 0.80 0.19
CA ALA A 143 -0.92 -0.32 0.17
C ALA A 143 -1.92 -0.30 1.34
N ALA A 144 -1.49 0.13 2.53
CA ALA A 144 -2.38 0.30 3.68
C ALA A 144 -3.37 1.45 3.49
N ASP A 145 -2.90 2.58 2.93
CA ASP A 145 -3.71 3.78 2.70
C ASP A 145 -4.85 3.51 1.69
N PHE A 146 -4.57 2.72 0.66
CA PHE A 146 -5.56 2.33 -0.37
C PHE A 146 -6.36 1.06 -0.03
N GLY A 147 -6.27 0.51 1.15
CA GLY A 147 -7.01 -0.71 1.50
C GLY A 147 -6.55 -1.96 0.72
N LEU A 148 -5.32 -1.98 0.18
CA LEU A 148 -4.82 -3.12 -0.60
C LEU A 148 -4.37 -4.29 0.28
N THR A 149 -4.23 -4.10 1.59
CA THR A 149 -3.92 -5.17 2.55
C THR A 149 -5.18 -5.71 3.21
N VAL A 150 -5.16 -6.97 3.65
CA VAL A 150 -6.27 -7.58 4.38
C VAL A 150 -6.61 -6.77 5.65
N SER A 151 -5.58 -6.39 6.42
CA SER A 151 -5.75 -5.63 7.66
C SER A 151 -6.34 -4.24 7.44
N SER A 152 -5.97 -3.55 6.34
CA SER A 152 -6.57 -2.26 6.00
C SER A 152 -8.03 -2.42 5.55
N ARG A 153 -8.35 -3.45 4.75
CA ARG A 153 -9.74 -3.74 4.35
C ARG A 153 -10.65 -4.09 5.53
N CYS A 154 -10.14 -4.82 6.52
CA CYS A 154 -10.91 -5.09 7.75
C CYS A 154 -11.24 -3.82 8.55
N ARG A 155 -10.47 -2.73 8.37
CA ARG A 155 -10.78 -1.42 8.97
C ARG A 155 -11.78 -0.62 8.14
N LEU A 156 -11.83 -0.87 6.83
CA LEU A 156 -12.79 -0.30 5.88
C LEU A 156 -14.03 -1.20 5.88
N VAL A 157 -14.86 -1.13 6.92
CA VAL A 157 -16.18 -1.78 6.89
C VAL A 157 -17.04 -0.99 5.91
N VAL A 158 -17.17 -1.49 4.68
CA VAL A 158 -18.19 -1.01 3.75
C VAL A 158 -19.52 -1.57 4.23
N PRO A 159 -20.49 -0.73 4.63
CA PRO A 159 -21.82 -1.20 4.94
C PRO A 159 -22.38 -1.84 3.66
N LYS A 160 -22.70 -3.12 3.70
CA LYS A 160 -23.52 -3.70 2.63
C LYS A 160 -24.84 -2.97 2.71
N ALA A 161 -25.23 -2.30 1.63
CA ALA A 161 -26.61 -1.87 1.47
C ALA A 161 -27.48 -3.10 1.76
N ASP A 162 -28.28 -3.04 2.82
CA ASP A 162 -29.25 -4.08 3.10
C ASP A 162 -30.06 -4.26 1.82
N LYS A 163 -29.94 -5.41 1.18
CA LYS A 163 -30.93 -5.83 0.24
C LYS A 163 -32.24 -5.73 1.00
N GLU A 164 -33.15 -4.89 0.56
CA GLU A 164 -34.49 -4.79 1.12
C GLU A 164 -34.97 -6.22 1.30
N VAL A 165 -34.92 -6.69 2.53
CA VAL A 165 -35.65 -7.88 2.93
C VAL A 165 -37.08 -7.41 2.88
N THR A 166 -37.73 -7.67 1.75
CA THR A 166 -39.18 -7.60 1.63
C THR A 166 -39.71 -8.40 2.83
N LYS A 167 -40.13 -7.67 3.87
CA LYS A 167 -40.78 -8.27 5.02
C LYS A 167 -42.06 -8.89 4.46
N GLU A 168 -41.98 -10.17 4.15
CA GLU A 168 -43.20 -10.96 3.90
C GLU A 168 -44.10 -10.71 5.09
N ASN A 169 -45.26 -10.12 4.80
CA ASN A 169 -46.25 -9.83 5.81
C ASN A 169 -46.74 -11.18 6.34
N LYS A 170 -46.18 -11.62 7.48
CA LYS A 170 -46.50 -12.90 8.12
C LYS A 170 -48.01 -13.06 8.42
N PHE A 171 -48.79 -11.98 8.36
CA PHE A 171 -50.21 -11.94 8.58
C PHE A 171 -51.04 -12.10 7.30
N ALA A 172 -50.46 -12.12 6.10
CA ALA A 172 -51.20 -12.35 4.85
C ALA A 172 -51.73 -13.78 4.71
N LYS A 173 -51.39 -14.69 5.62
CA LYS A 173 -51.89 -16.07 5.63
C LYS A 173 -53.16 -16.26 6.48
N PHE A 174 -53.64 -15.20 7.11
CA PHE A 174 -54.85 -15.28 7.99
C PHE A 174 -55.98 -14.35 7.54
N ALA A 175 -55.97 -13.87 6.30
CA ALA A 175 -57.02 -13.12 5.67
C ALA A 175 -57.71 -14.00 4.59
#